data_1c8c11e625523cf623a8678ca616ba11
#
_entry.id   1c8c11e625523cf623a8678ca616ba11
#
_cell.length_a   1.000
_cell.length_b   1.000
_cell.length_c   1.000
_cell.angle_alpha   90.00
_cell.angle_beta   90.00
_cell.angle_gamma   90.00
#
_symmetry.space_group_name_H-M   'P 1'
#
loop_
_entity.id
_entity.type
_entity.pdbx_description
1 polymer ?
#
loop_
_entity_poly.entity_id
_entity_poly.type
_entity_poly.pdbx_seq_one_letter_code
_entity_poly.pdbx_strand_id
1 'polypeptide(L)'
;MKNLGLGFVFILLVSSSFGQSDSLQDRECKRMQLFVGQELKLKDYARATMYYLKGEEICNNYDAKKYKNMIQTMRNTVATEKDKARKKLYIDSLIGAYDRAEKKGFFNPAEASIRALYILQSSVPNRVKADSLFTVAFENNNTFKDAQLSYYYYNLYTMYTKSKDALKETYKKRMVKDYFSLSRKIEKEGFKTRTQESMTGYFNTVVRTCDDILPELLGFMSQLPQEKSKKKKAVTNFLDLLKEKQCTESDEYAMLIDTIISIDNSVDAVLAKADLLKVKKKYRDAMSVFRTALTMTENDTLKGDIMLNILEIQYTNLNSYKSAYNTALAISGSNRSKALMVASNCVAKLANTCGSSTFDRKCNYYYAAQLATNAGEGALASKYRQSCPNSDEIFSNNSPAQVTLSCWGVTVDVK
;
A
#
# COMPACT_ATOMS: atom_id res chain seq x y z
N MET A 1 -55.51 98.02 -11.27
CA MET A 1 -55.10 98.54 -9.97
C MET A 1 -54.18 97.54 -9.30
N LYS A 2 -53.05 98.05 -8.87
CA LYS A 2 -52.04 97.40 -7.98
C LYS A 2 -51.01 96.48 -8.60
N ASN A 3 -49.93 97.08 -8.74
CA ASN A 3 -48.55 96.78 -8.93
C ASN A 3 -47.98 95.43 -8.35
N LEU A 4 -47.34 94.71 -9.26
CA LEU A 4 -46.42 93.63 -8.90
C LEU A 4 -44.98 94.18 -8.80
N GLY A 5 -44.35 94.06 -7.64
CA GLY A 5 -42.90 94.27 -7.47
C GLY A 5 -42.11 92.97 -7.74
N LEU A 6 -41.25 92.98 -8.71
CA LEU A 6 -40.30 91.91 -8.99
C LEU A 6 -39.07 92.09 -8.07
N GLY A 7 -38.92 91.15 -7.11
CA GLY A 7 -37.70 91.08 -6.32
C GLY A 7 -36.77 89.97 -6.93
N PHE A 8 -35.65 90.43 -7.48
CA PHE A 8 -34.55 89.54 -7.94
C PHE A 8 -33.75 89.06 -6.74
N VAL A 9 -33.87 87.79 -6.42
CA VAL A 9 -32.99 87.12 -5.43
C VAL A 9 -31.80 86.54 -6.16
N PHE A 10 -30.62 87.12 -5.98
CA PHE A 10 -29.32 86.61 -6.43
C PHE A 10 -28.92 85.47 -5.47
N ILE A 11 -29.10 84.23 -5.92
CA ILE A 11 -28.55 83.06 -5.24
C ILE A 11 -27.11 82.89 -5.61
N LEU A 12 -26.20 83.30 -4.73
CA LEU A 12 -24.78 82.98 -4.78
C LEU A 12 -24.59 81.46 -4.53
N LEU A 13 -24.42 80.70 -5.60
CA LEU A 13 -23.95 79.34 -5.52
C LEU A 13 -22.47 79.36 -5.08
N VAL A 14 -22.20 79.27 -3.80
CA VAL A 14 -20.89 78.91 -3.30
C VAL A 14 -20.72 77.44 -3.56
N SER A 15 -20.07 77.06 -4.66
CA SER A 15 -19.54 75.72 -4.89
C SER A 15 -18.40 75.50 -3.87
N SER A 16 -18.78 74.99 -2.70
CA SER A 16 -17.80 74.38 -1.77
C SER A 16 -17.24 73.15 -2.43
N SER A 17 -16.12 73.26 -3.12
CA SER A 17 -15.21 72.17 -3.41
C SER A 17 -14.73 71.58 -2.08
N PHE A 18 -15.52 70.61 -1.56
CA PHE A 18 -15.01 69.72 -0.55
C PHE A 18 -13.88 68.90 -1.17
N GLY A 19 -12.69 69.42 -1.19
CA GLY A 19 -11.49 68.62 -1.29
C GLY A 19 -11.59 67.62 -0.11
N GLN A 20 -11.81 66.34 -0.42
CA GLN A 20 -11.72 65.27 0.53
C GLN A 20 -10.31 65.32 1.13
N SER A 21 -10.18 65.98 2.30
CA SER A 21 -8.94 65.92 3.08
C SER A 21 -8.79 64.47 3.53
N ASP A 22 -7.86 63.71 2.93
CA ASP A 22 -7.48 62.41 3.43
C ASP A 22 -7.37 62.45 4.95
N SER A 23 -8.09 61.66 5.66
CA SER A 23 -8.01 61.53 7.10
C SER A 23 -6.57 61.26 7.52
N LEU A 24 -6.15 61.64 8.69
CA LEU A 24 -4.81 61.33 9.20
C LEU A 24 -4.52 59.83 9.08
N GLN A 25 -5.54 59.02 9.36
CA GLN A 25 -5.51 57.57 9.25
C GLN A 25 -5.28 57.08 7.81
N ASP A 26 -5.89 57.74 6.80
CA ASP A 26 -5.69 57.37 5.38
C ASP A 26 -4.28 57.71 4.90
N ARG A 27 -3.75 58.81 5.38
CA ARG A 27 -2.34 59.21 5.10
C ARG A 27 -1.36 58.21 5.70
N GLU A 28 -1.54 57.82 6.93
CA GLU A 28 -0.71 56.80 7.60
C GLU A 28 -0.84 55.41 6.90
N CYS A 29 -2.06 55.02 6.52
CA CYS A 29 -2.27 53.82 5.74
C CYS A 29 -1.52 53.80 4.43
N LYS A 30 -1.60 54.88 3.65
CA LYS A 30 -0.85 55.03 2.40
C LYS A 30 0.68 54.96 2.62
N ARG A 31 1.14 55.56 3.72
CA ARG A 31 2.55 55.57 4.14
C ARG A 31 3.04 54.14 4.44
N MET A 32 2.25 53.32 5.20
CA MET A 32 2.59 51.93 5.48
C MET A 32 2.68 51.13 4.19
N GLN A 33 1.75 51.30 3.26
CA GLN A 33 1.77 50.61 1.95
C GLN A 33 2.99 50.97 1.09
N LEU A 34 3.41 52.24 1.15
CA LEU A 34 4.63 52.73 0.48
C LEU A 34 5.88 52.03 1.05
N PHE A 35 6.00 51.99 2.38
CA PHE A 35 7.12 51.32 3.05
C PHE A 35 7.17 49.84 2.76
N VAL A 36 6.03 49.14 2.77
CA VAL A 36 5.95 47.72 2.32
C VAL A 36 6.54 47.57 0.92
N GLY A 37 6.14 48.45 -0.04
CA GLY A 37 6.64 48.40 -1.40
C GLY A 37 8.16 48.66 -1.53
N GLN A 38 8.71 49.55 -0.70
CA GLN A 38 10.14 49.81 -0.64
C GLN A 38 10.93 48.63 -0.10
N GLU A 39 10.51 48.05 1.04
CA GLU A 39 11.22 46.93 1.66
C GLU A 39 11.13 45.64 0.82
N LEU A 40 10.02 45.41 0.12
CA LEU A 40 9.90 44.29 -0.81
C LEU A 40 10.88 44.42 -2.00
N LYS A 41 11.12 45.64 -2.51
CA LYS A 41 12.14 45.88 -3.56
C LYS A 41 13.55 45.55 -3.05
N LEU A 42 13.81 45.85 -1.78
CA LEU A 42 15.09 45.56 -1.11
C LEU A 42 15.19 44.10 -0.66
N LYS A 43 14.12 43.31 -0.78
CA LYS A 43 14.00 41.95 -0.29
C LYS A 43 14.15 41.84 1.25
N ASP A 44 13.92 42.94 1.97
CA ASP A 44 13.85 42.94 3.43
C ASP A 44 12.43 42.52 3.88
N TYR A 45 12.20 41.22 3.84
CA TYR A 45 10.90 40.65 4.18
C TYR A 45 10.51 40.87 5.64
N ALA A 46 11.48 40.97 6.54
CA ALA A 46 11.21 41.20 7.97
C ALA A 46 10.64 42.60 8.20
N ARG A 47 11.24 43.63 7.62
CA ARG A 47 10.72 45.01 7.70
C ARG A 47 9.42 45.17 6.93
N ALA A 48 9.28 44.55 5.76
CA ALA A 48 8.03 44.55 5.02
C ALA A 48 6.88 43.92 5.86
N THR A 49 7.17 42.81 6.57
CA THR A 49 6.22 42.19 7.50
C THR A 49 5.79 43.15 8.62
N MET A 50 6.73 43.85 9.23
CA MET A 50 6.43 44.87 10.27
C MET A 50 5.48 45.94 9.74
N TYR A 51 5.72 46.48 8.57
CA TYR A 51 4.86 47.48 7.96
C TYR A 51 3.50 46.92 7.51
N TYR A 52 3.42 45.66 7.09
CA TYR A 52 2.14 45.00 6.83
C TYR A 52 1.30 44.88 8.11
N LEU A 53 1.88 44.44 9.22
CA LEU A 53 1.17 44.33 10.52
C LEU A 53 0.68 45.68 11.02
N LYS A 54 1.53 46.72 10.95
CA LYS A 54 1.12 48.11 11.28
C LYS A 54 0.01 48.62 10.36
N GLY A 55 0.12 48.33 9.06
CA GLY A 55 -0.91 48.68 8.09
C GLY A 55 -2.23 47.97 8.36
N GLU A 56 -2.21 46.71 8.79
CA GLU A 56 -3.42 45.96 9.19
C GLU A 56 -4.15 46.63 10.38
N GLU A 57 -3.40 47.17 11.33
CA GLU A 57 -3.98 47.89 12.49
C GLU A 57 -4.59 49.26 12.13
N ILE A 58 -3.97 49.97 11.18
CA ILE A 58 -4.32 51.32 10.83
C ILE A 58 -5.36 51.39 9.70
N CYS A 59 -5.23 50.53 8.70
CA CYS A 59 -6.01 50.62 7.46
C CYS A 59 -7.39 49.96 7.60
N ASN A 60 -8.46 50.72 7.39
CA ASN A 60 -9.82 50.19 7.42
C ASN A 60 -10.13 49.23 6.21
N ASN A 61 -9.32 49.27 5.15
CA ASN A 61 -9.57 48.59 3.90
C ASN A 61 -8.64 47.37 3.66
N TYR A 62 -8.32 46.60 4.70
CA TYR A 62 -7.49 45.42 4.60
C TYR A 62 -8.29 44.26 4.02
N ASP A 63 -8.22 44.09 2.71
CA ASP A 63 -8.97 43.12 1.90
C ASP A 63 -8.24 41.77 1.77
N ALA A 64 -8.85 40.82 1.08
CA ALA A 64 -8.29 39.48 0.83
C ALA A 64 -6.96 39.53 0.09
N LYS A 65 -6.77 40.50 -0.85
CA LYS A 65 -5.52 40.64 -1.61
C LYS A 65 -4.37 41.10 -0.71
N LYS A 66 -4.65 42.05 0.19
CA LYS A 66 -3.64 42.54 1.15
C LYS A 66 -3.26 41.45 2.14
N TYR A 67 -4.22 40.66 2.67
CA TYR A 67 -3.94 39.50 3.51
C TYR A 67 -3.09 38.46 2.78
N LYS A 68 -3.42 38.12 1.54
CA LYS A 68 -2.64 37.19 0.72
C LYS A 68 -1.19 37.66 0.57
N ASN A 69 -0.96 38.94 0.24
CA ASN A 69 0.37 39.49 0.07
C ASN A 69 1.15 39.54 1.39
N MET A 70 0.51 39.93 2.49
CA MET A 70 1.07 39.92 3.83
C MET A 70 1.52 38.51 4.22
N ILE A 71 0.64 37.52 4.13
CA ILE A 71 0.93 36.13 4.46
C ILE A 71 2.11 35.61 3.61
N GLN A 72 2.12 35.91 2.30
CA GLN A 72 3.24 35.51 1.45
C GLN A 72 4.55 36.17 1.86
N THR A 73 4.54 37.46 2.25
CA THR A 73 5.72 38.17 2.75
C THR A 73 6.20 37.56 4.08
N MET A 74 5.28 37.26 4.99
CA MET A 74 5.62 36.61 6.26
C MET A 74 6.21 35.21 6.05
N ARG A 75 5.72 34.46 5.07
CA ARG A 75 6.32 33.17 4.69
C ARG A 75 7.76 33.34 4.20
N ASN A 76 8.04 34.36 3.41
CA ASN A 76 9.40 34.69 2.97
C ASN A 76 10.28 35.07 4.16
N THR A 77 9.75 35.83 5.13
CA THR A 77 10.45 36.17 6.39
C THR A 77 10.85 34.89 7.14
N VAL A 78 9.90 33.96 7.34
CA VAL A 78 10.18 32.67 7.97
C VAL A 78 11.21 31.85 7.19
N ALA A 79 11.16 31.88 5.87
CA ALA A 79 12.08 31.12 5.01
C ALA A 79 13.53 31.66 5.07
N THR A 80 13.70 32.98 5.19
CA THR A 80 15.01 33.64 5.21
C THR A 80 15.62 33.75 6.61
N GLU A 81 14.83 33.62 7.68
CA GLU A 81 15.33 33.69 9.05
C GLU A 81 16.16 32.47 9.43
N LYS A 82 17.41 32.72 9.86
CA LYS A 82 18.38 31.70 10.27
C LYS A 82 18.35 31.40 11.76
N ASP A 83 18.03 32.41 12.57
CA ASP A 83 17.92 32.23 14.03
C ASP A 83 16.66 31.44 14.37
N LYS A 84 16.83 30.31 15.07
CA LYS A 84 15.74 29.38 15.36
C LYS A 84 14.68 29.97 16.29
N ALA A 85 15.08 30.81 17.24
CA ALA A 85 14.14 31.42 18.19
C ALA A 85 13.30 32.49 17.49
N ARG A 86 13.93 33.40 16.75
CA ARG A 86 13.24 34.41 15.94
C ARG A 86 12.35 33.79 14.88
N LYS A 87 12.80 32.70 14.24
CA LYS A 87 11.99 31.97 13.27
C LYS A 87 10.69 31.46 13.86
N LYS A 88 10.70 30.95 15.10
CA LYS A 88 9.47 30.53 15.80
C LYS A 88 8.54 31.72 16.05
N LEU A 89 9.05 32.87 16.47
CA LEU A 89 8.23 34.08 16.67
C LEU A 89 7.58 34.55 15.36
N TYR A 90 8.31 34.50 14.25
CA TYR A 90 7.73 34.80 12.93
C TYR A 90 6.68 33.78 12.48
N ILE A 91 6.85 32.50 12.81
CA ILE A 91 5.84 31.47 12.57
C ILE A 91 4.57 31.77 13.40
N ASP A 92 4.70 32.10 14.67
CA ASP A 92 3.55 32.42 15.54
C ASP A 92 2.80 33.66 15.02
N SER A 93 3.53 34.68 14.57
CA SER A 93 2.94 35.87 13.95
C SER A 93 2.22 35.53 12.63
N LEU A 94 2.80 34.66 11.82
CA LEU A 94 2.21 34.19 10.55
C LEU A 94 0.90 33.40 10.82
N ILE A 95 0.88 32.55 11.84
CA ILE A 95 -0.35 31.82 12.25
C ILE A 95 -1.43 32.81 12.66
N GLY A 96 -1.07 33.84 13.46
CA GLY A 96 -1.97 34.92 13.80
C GLY A 96 -2.56 35.65 12.61
N ALA A 97 -1.75 35.91 11.56
CA ALA A 97 -2.24 36.51 10.33
C ALA A 97 -3.22 35.61 9.57
N TYR A 98 -2.95 34.30 9.50
CA TYR A 98 -3.89 33.33 8.94
C TYR A 98 -5.21 33.30 9.72
N ASP A 99 -5.15 33.32 11.06
CA ASP A 99 -6.34 33.28 11.93
C ASP A 99 -7.20 34.55 11.74
N ARG A 100 -6.57 35.73 11.59
CA ARG A 100 -7.28 36.97 11.30
C ARG A 100 -7.90 37.00 9.92
N ALA A 101 -7.17 36.50 8.90
CA ALA A 101 -7.71 36.34 7.54
C ALA A 101 -8.94 35.42 7.53
N GLU A 102 -8.88 34.29 8.23
CA GLU A 102 -9.99 33.34 8.34
C GLU A 102 -11.21 33.95 9.01
N LYS A 103 -11.03 34.69 10.11
CA LYS A 103 -12.13 35.42 10.80
C LYS A 103 -12.83 36.42 9.89
N LYS A 104 -12.12 36.97 8.89
CA LYS A 104 -12.68 37.86 7.87
C LYS A 104 -13.24 37.14 6.63
N GLY A 105 -13.28 35.81 6.64
CA GLY A 105 -13.80 35.02 5.52
C GLY A 105 -12.81 34.87 4.35
N PHE A 106 -11.53 35.16 4.54
CA PHE A 106 -10.50 35.11 3.50
C PHE A 106 -9.66 33.82 3.54
N PHE A 107 -10.19 32.76 4.13
CA PHE A 107 -9.52 31.45 4.16
C PHE A 107 -9.39 30.84 2.75
N ASN A 108 -8.18 30.40 2.39
CA ASN A 108 -7.91 29.70 1.15
C ASN A 108 -7.62 28.22 1.43
N PRO A 109 -8.54 27.28 1.07
CA PRO A 109 -8.34 25.85 1.27
C PRO A 109 -7.07 25.29 0.63
N ALA A 110 -6.61 25.88 -0.48
CA ALA A 110 -5.35 25.48 -1.15
C ALA A 110 -4.10 25.71 -0.29
N GLU A 111 -4.20 26.56 0.73
CA GLU A 111 -3.09 26.83 1.67
C GLU A 111 -3.21 26.05 2.98
N ALA A 112 -4.25 25.24 3.14
CA ALA A 112 -4.51 24.51 4.39
C ALA A 112 -3.32 23.66 4.84
N SER A 113 -2.71 22.90 3.92
CA SER A 113 -1.57 22.03 4.26
C SER A 113 -0.33 22.78 4.70
N ILE A 114 -0.05 23.95 4.08
CA ILE A 114 1.12 24.76 4.48
C ILE A 114 0.88 25.48 5.81
N ARG A 115 -0.36 25.95 6.06
CA ARG A 115 -0.74 26.52 7.35
C ARG A 115 -0.64 25.47 8.47
N ALA A 116 -1.10 24.24 8.22
CA ALA A 116 -0.95 23.12 9.15
C ALA A 116 0.51 22.85 9.51
N LEU A 117 1.40 22.88 8.50
CA LEU A 117 2.84 22.71 8.70
C LEU A 117 3.42 23.79 9.65
N TYR A 118 3.07 25.07 9.46
CA TYR A 118 3.51 26.15 10.34
C TYR A 118 2.98 25.97 11.77
N ILE A 119 1.72 25.54 11.95
CA ILE A 119 1.16 25.24 13.27
C ILE A 119 1.97 24.16 14.00
N LEU A 120 2.42 23.12 13.29
CA LEU A 120 3.27 22.09 13.88
C LEU A 120 4.69 22.58 14.21
N GLN A 121 5.16 23.64 13.57
CA GLN A 121 6.48 24.24 13.78
C GLN A 121 6.46 25.44 14.72
N SER A 122 5.32 25.86 15.19
CA SER A 122 5.14 27.00 16.11
C SER A 122 5.77 26.77 17.49
N SER A 123 5.82 27.80 18.31
CA SER A 123 6.29 27.71 19.69
C SER A 123 5.41 26.77 20.53
N VAL A 124 4.09 26.76 20.27
CA VAL A 124 3.11 25.87 20.92
C VAL A 124 2.31 25.12 19.84
N PRO A 125 2.80 23.95 19.40
CA PRO A 125 2.16 23.18 18.34
C PRO A 125 0.74 22.71 18.71
N ASN A 126 -0.26 23.13 17.95
CA ASN A 126 -1.63 22.65 18.08
C ASN A 126 -1.92 21.55 17.03
N ARG A 127 -1.72 20.29 17.42
CA ARG A 127 -1.86 19.14 16.54
C ARG A 127 -3.28 18.91 16.04
N VAL A 128 -4.29 19.20 16.89
CA VAL A 128 -5.70 19.06 16.51
C VAL A 128 -6.07 20.07 15.41
N LYS A 129 -5.66 21.34 15.57
CA LYS A 129 -5.89 22.36 14.54
C LYS A 129 -5.13 22.05 13.26
N ALA A 130 -3.89 21.56 13.36
CA ALA A 130 -3.12 21.11 12.22
C ALA A 130 -3.81 19.92 11.51
N ASP A 131 -4.35 18.96 12.25
CA ASP A 131 -5.07 17.81 11.71
C ASP A 131 -6.33 18.23 10.92
N SER A 132 -7.13 19.15 11.47
CA SER A 132 -8.30 19.70 10.76
C SER A 132 -7.91 20.34 9.42
N LEU A 133 -6.83 21.12 9.39
CA LEU A 133 -6.34 21.76 8.16
C LEU A 133 -5.77 20.76 7.17
N PHE A 134 -5.08 19.73 7.63
CA PHE A 134 -4.62 18.62 6.78
C PHE A 134 -5.80 17.84 6.18
N THR A 135 -6.90 17.67 6.96
CA THR A 135 -8.12 17.06 6.44
C THR A 135 -8.70 17.88 5.30
N VAL A 136 -8.82 19.20 5.49
CA VAL A 136 -9.27 20.12 4.42
C VAL A 136 -8.38 20.01 3.18
N ALA A 137 -7.05 19.96 3.36
CA ALA A 137 -6.12 19.82 2.24
C ALA A 137 -6.25 18.47 1.52
N PHE A 138 -6.53 17.39 2.25
CA PHE A 138 -6.73 16.06 1.70
C PHE A 138 -8.03 15.97 0.88
N GLU A 139 -9.12 16.52 1.40
CA GLU A 139 -10.43 16.55 0.75
C GLU A 139 -10.44 17.48 -0.47
N ASN A 140 -9.69 18.59 -0.45
CA ASN A 140 -9.50 19.48 -1.61
C ASN A 140 -8.46 18.96 -2.59
N ASN A 141 -8.74 17.84 -3.24
CA ASN A 141 -7.89 17.22 -4.28
C ASN A 141 -6.46 16.92 -3.81
N ASN A 142 -6.28 16.68 -2.52
CA ASN A 142 -5.00 16.28 -1.97
C ASN A 142 -3.84 17.22 -2.34
N THR A 143 -3.93 18.49 -1.94
CA THR A 143 -3.00 19.56 -2.32
C THR A 143 -1.63 19.50 -1.64
N PHE A 144 -1.24 18.36 -1.08
CA PHE A 144 0.06 18.19 -0.42
C PHE A 144 1.24 18.29 -1.38
N LYS A 145 2.31 18.96 -0.91
CA LYS A 145 3.67 18.80 -1.42
C LYS A 145 4.44 17.79 -0.57
N ASP A 146 5.60 17.35 -1.04
CA ASP A 146 6.43 16.30 -0.41
C ASP A 146 6.59 16.49 1.13
N ALA A 147 7.11 17.64 1.57
CA ALA A 147 7.30 17.91 2.99
C ALA A 147 5.98 17.94 3.78
N GLN A 148 4.93 18.52 3.21
CA GLN A 148 3.62 18.62 3.86
C GLN A 148 2.99 17.24 4.07
N LEU A 149 3.13 16.35 3.08
CA LEU A 149 2.62 14.98 3.17
C LEU A 149 3.33 14.20 4.29
N SER A 150 4.64 14.31 4.38
CA SER A 150 5.42 13.70 5.45
C SER A 150 4.95 14.16 6.84
N TYR A 151 4.74 15.47 7.02
CA TYR A 151 4.22 16.02 8.29
C TYR A 151 2.77 15.62 8.57
N TYR A 152 1.93 15.54 7.55
CA TYR A 152 0.57 15.07 7.68
C TYR A 152 0.52 13.67 8.28
N TYR A 153 1.22 12.74 7.64
CA TYR A 153 1.19 11.34 8.08
C TYR A 153 1.86 11.15 9.45
N TYR A 154 2.94 11.89 9.72
CA TYR A 154 3.53 11.93 11.06
C TYR A 154 2.57 12.51 12.12
N ASN A 155 1.78 13.52 11.76
CA ASN A 155 0.77 14.05 12.68
C ASN A 155 -0.32 13.02 12.97
N LEU A 156 -0.83 12.33 11.96
CA LEU A 156 -1.79 11.23 12.16
C LEU A 156 -1.24 10.15 13.10
N TYR A 157 0.00 9.71 12.86
CA TYR A 157 0.68 8.75 13.73
C TYR A 157 0.79 9.26 15.17
N THR A 158 1.14 10.53 15.35
CA THR A 158 1.24 11.14 16.68
C THR A 158 -0.14 11.23 17.36
N MET A 159 -1.17 11.58 16.62
CA MET A 159 -2.54 11.60 17.15
C MET A 159 -2.99 10.19 17.54
N TYR A 160 -2.73 9.17 16.72
CA TYR A 160 -2.97 7.77 17.05
C TYR A 160 -2.27 7.36 18.36
N THR A 161 -0.97 7.64 18.49
CA THR A 161 -0.18 7.22 19.67
C THR A 161 -0.60 7.92 20.97
N LYS A 162 -1.13 9.15 20.89
CA LYS A 162 -1.56 9.94 22.04
C LYS A 162 -3.04 9.76 22.38
N SER A 163 -3.82 9.18 21.48
CA SER A 163 -5.26 8.94 21.70
C SER A 163 -5.50 7.61 22.40
N LYS A 164 -6.68 7.48 23.02
CA LYS A 164 -7.17 6.27 23.69
C LYS A 164 -8.49 5.83 23.08
N ASP A 165 -8.84 4.58 23.32
CA ASP A 165 -10.13 3.97 23.01
C ASP A 165 -10.63 4.26 21.57
N ALA A 166 -11.89 4.65 21.42
CA ALA A 166 -12.55 4.90 20.15
C ALA A 166 -11.83 5.94 19.27
N LEU A 167 -11.22 6.97 19.89
CA LEU A 167 -10.49 8.00 19.15
C LEU A 167 -9.20 7.42 18.53
N LYS A 168 -8.52 6.53 19.24
CA LYS A 168 -7.34 5.84 18.74
C LYS A 168 -7.70 4.98 17.52
N GLU A 169 -8.80 4.25 17.60
CA GLU A 169 -9.29 3.43 16.49
C GLU A 169 -9.68 4.30 15.27
N THR A 170 -10.28 5.46 15.49
CA THR A 170 -10.59 6.43 14.43
C THR A 170 -9.33 6.87 13.68
N TYR A 171 -8.25 7.22 14.40
CA TYR A 171 -6.98 7.58 13.76
C TYR A 171 -6.32 6.41 13.04
N LYS A 172 -6.43 5.18 13.59
CA LYS A 172 -5.93 3.97 12.94
C LYS A 172 -6.60 3.75 11.58
N LYS A 173 -7.92 3.73 11.54
CA LYS A 173 -8.70 3.59 10.29
C LYS A 173 -8.32 4.67 9.28
N ARG A 174 -8.22 5.92 9.72
CA ARG A 174 -7.81 7.02 8.85
C ARG A 174 -6.38 6.84 8.31
N MET A 175 -5.43 6.37 9.13
CA MET A 175 -4.07 6.07 8.67
C MET A 175 -4.07 4.99 7.58
N VAL A 176 -4.86 3.94 7.73
CA VAL A 176 -4.97 2.87 6.73
C VAL A 176 -5.59 3.41 5.44
N LYS A 177 -6.74 4.07 5.52
CA LYS A 177 -7.44 4.64 4.37
C LYS A 177 -6.57 5.61 3.57
N ASP A 178 -5.91 6.54 4.27
CA ASP A 178 -5.16 7.61 3.62
C ASP A 178 -3.82 7.10 3.05
N TYR A 179 -3.24 6.03 3.62
CA TYR A 179 -1.97 5.45 3.18
C TYR A 179 -1.95 5.17 1.68
N PHE A 180 -2.95 4.47 1.17
CA PHE A 180 -3.00 4.07 -0.23
C PHE A 180 -3.19 5.27 -1.18
N SER A 181 -4.00 6.25 -0.79
CA SER A 181 -4.19 7.47 -1.57
C SER A 181 -2.91 8.30 -1.64
N LEU A 182 -2.21 8.44 -0.51
CA LEU A 182 -0.97 9.21 -0.42
C LEU A 182 0.20 8.51 -1.11
N SER A 183 0.31 7.18 -1.03
CA SER A 183 1.32 6.41 -1.76
C SER A 183 1.19 6.60 -3.27
N ARG A 184 -0.03 6.58 -3.79
CA ARG A 184 -0.28 6.89 -5.21
C ARG A 184 0.10 8.32 -5.58
N LYS A 185 -0.15 9.28 -4.68
CA LYS A 185 0.26 10.67 -4.92
C LYS A 185 1.79 10.80 -4.95
N ILE A 186 2.49 10.17 -4.00
CA ILE A 186 3.97 10.16 -3.97
C ILE A 186 4.52 9.67 -5.29
N GLU A 187 3.98 8.56 -5.79
CA GLU A 187 4.41 7.99 -7.07
C GLU A 187 4.10 8.92 -8.26
N LYS A 188 2.88 9.46 -8.33
CA LYS A 188 2.43 10.32 -9.42
C LYS A 188 3.23 11.62 -9.49
N GLU A 189 3.51 12.24 -8.36
CA GLU A 189 4.20 13.54 -8.26
C GLU A 189 5.73 13.40 -8.24
N GLY A 190 6.26 12.17 -8.18
CA GLY A 190 7.69 11.91 -8.09
C GLY A 190 8.32 12.43 -6.79
N PHE A 191 7.62 12.31 -5.66
CA PHE A 191 8.13 12.71 -4.36
C PHE A 191 9.30 11.84 -3.91
N LYS A 192 10.02 12.28 -2.87
CA LYS A 192 11.22 11.58 -2.40
C LYS A 192 10.89 10.19 -1.85
N THR A 193 11.72 9.21 -2.18
CA THR A 193 11.63 7.84 -1.65
C THR A 193 11.56 7.83 -0.11
N ARG A 194 12.34 8.69 0.56
CA ARG A 194 12.33 8.82 2.01
C ARG A 194 10.96 9.20 2.59
N THR A 195 10.14 9.96 1.85
CA THR A 195 8.77 10.29 2.28
C THR A 195 7.90 9.04 2.30
N GLN A 196 7.98 8.21 1.25
CA GLN A 196 7.29 6.92 1.20
C GLN A 196 7.77 5.97 2.31
N GLU A 197 9.08 5.83 2.49
CA GLU A 197 9.67 4.97 3.52
C GLU A 197 9.21 5.37 4.92
N SER A 198 9.24 6.67 5.24
CA SER A 198 8.77 7.17 6.53
C SER A 198 7.29 6.90 6.76
N MET A 199 6.47 7.12 5.74
CA MET A 199 5.03 6.86 5.80
C MET A 199 4.75 5.36 6.01
N THR A 200 5.45 4.49 5.28
CA THR A 200 5.38 3.03 5.41
C THR A 200 5.81 2.56 6.79
N GLY A 201 6.87 3.15 7.36
CA GLY A 201 7.30 2.85 8.72
C GLY A 201 6.22 3.14 9.77
N TYR A 202 5.57 4.30 9.70
CA TYR A 202 4.44 4.62 10.60
C TYR A 202 3.25 3.70 10.35
N PHE A 203 2.92 3.41 9.09
CA PHE A 203 1.85 2.48 8.73
C PHE A 203 2.09 1.10 9.36
N ASN A 204 3.27 0.52 9.17
CA ASN A 204 3.62 -0.80 9.70
C ASN A 204 3.63 -0.86 11.23
N THR A 205 3.88 0.26 11.91
CA THR A 205 3.79 0.33 13.38
C THR A 205 2.35 0.21 13.87
N VAL A 206 1.39 0.72 13.09
CA VAL A 206 -0.03 0.80 13.45
C VAL A 206 -0.80 -0.42 12.96
N VAL A 207 -0.49 -0.89 11.76
CA VAL A 207 -1.16 -2.00 11.07
C VAL A 207 -0.41 -3.29 11.33
N ARG A 208 -0.97 -4.16 12.18
CA ARG A 208 -0.30 -5.39 12.63
C ARG A 208 -1.01 -6.67 12.18
N THR A 209 -2.31 -6.60 11.97
CA THR A 209 -3.15 -7.75 11.68
C THR A 209 -3.97 -7.55 10.42
N CYS A 210 -4.56 -8.65 9.92
CA CYS A 210 -5.48 -8.62 8.79
C CYS A 210 -6.68 -7.72 9.04
N ASP A 211 -7.24 -7.78 10.26
CA ASP A 211 -8.43 -7.00 10.65
C ASP A 211 -8.21 -5.49 10.57
N ASP A 212 -6.94 -5.06 10.60
CA ASP A 212 -6.58 -3.66 10.46
C ASP A 212 -6.69 -3.14 9.01
N ILE A 213 -6.59 -4.04 8.02
CA ILE A 213 -6.48 -3.70 6.59
C ILE A 213 -7.73 -4.07 5.81
N LEU A 214 -8.27 -5.26 6.05
CA LEU A 214 -9.34 -5.83 5.24
C LEU A 214 -10.59 -4.94 5.13
N PRO A 215 -11.04 -4.24 6.20
CA PRO A 215 -12.20 -3.34 6.11
C PRO A 215 -12.03 -2.20 5.10
N GLU A 216 -10.80 -1.76 4.83
CA GLU A 216 -10.50 -0.66 3.91
C GLU A 216 -10.31 -1.12 2.45
N LEU A 217 -10.30 -2.43 2.20
CA LEU A 217 -10.06 -2.98 0.86
C LEU A 217 -11.12 -2.58 -0.14
N LEU A 218 -12.41 -2.60 0.23
CA LEU A 218 -13.49 -2.22 -0.67
C LEU A 218 -13.34 -0.76 -1.12
N GLY A 219 -12.95 0.12 -0.19
CA GLY A 219 -12.62 1.51 -0.50
C GLY A 219 -11.43 1.64 -1.45
N PHE A 220 -10.39 0.82 -1.24
CA PHE A 220 -9.25 0.76 -2.15
C PHE A 220 -9.64 0.27 -3.55
N MET A 221 -10.42 -0.81 -3.65
CA MET A 221 -10.87 -1.38 -4.92
C MET A 221 -11.69 -0.40 -5.76
N SER A 222 -12.56 0.39 -5.12
CA SER A 222 -13.37 1.42 -5.79
C SER A 222 -12.54 2.56 -6.38
N GLN A 223 -11.31 2.76 -5.89
CA GLN A 223 -10.40 3.83 -6.30
C GLN A 223 -9.26 3.36 -7.22
N LEU A 224 -9.31 2.11 -7.70
CA LEU A 224 -8.27 1.58 -8.58
C LEU A 224 -8.17 2.40 -9.88
N PRO A 225 -6.95 2.65 -10.38
CA PRO A 225 -6.75 3.31 -11.66
C PRO A 225 -7.45 2.58 -12.80
N GLN A 226 -7.97 3.32 -13.78
CA GLN A 226 -8.56 2.70 -14.98
C GLN A 226 -7.49 2.17 -15.95
N GLU A 227 -6.32 2.77 -15.96
CA GLU A 227 -5.20 2.32 -16.78
C GLU A 227 -4.68 0.95 -16.31
N LYS A 228 -4.67 0.00 -17.22
CA LYS A 228 -4.36 -1.43 -16.96
C LYS A 228 -3.03 -1.64 -16.21
N SER A 229 -1.96 -0.97 -16.63
CA SER A 229 -0.63 -1.12 -16.02
C SER A 229 -0.59 -0.58 -14.59
N LYS A 230 -1.17 0.59 -14.36
CA LYS A 230 -1.28 1.20 -13.01
C LYS A 230 -2.21 0.42 -12.10
N LYS A 231 -3.31 -0.10 -12.66
CA LYS A 231 -4.23 -0.99 -11.92
C LYS A 231 -3.52 -2.25 -11.46
N LYS A 232 -2.80 -2.93 -12.37
CA LYS A 232 -2.00 -4.11 -12.06
C LYS A 232 -1.03 -3.82 -10.90
N LYS A 233 -0.22 -2.75 -11.03
CA LYS A 233 0.75 -2.37 -10.02
C LYS A 233 0.11 -2.09 -8.65
N ALA A 234 -1.01 -1.36 -8.63
CA ALA A 234 -1.72 -1.06 -7.39
C ALA A 234 -2.23 -2.33 -6.69
N VAL A 235 -2.82 -3.25 -7.45
CA VAL A 235 -3.33 -4.53 -6.91
C VAL A 235 -2.17 -5.42 -6.44
N THR A 236 -1.07 -5.51 -7.20
CA THR A 236 0.12 -6.28 -6.80
C THR A 236 0.71 -5.75 -5.49
N ASN A 237 0.89 -4.44 -5.35
CA ASN A 237 1.39 -3.83 -4.12
C ASN A 237 0.49 -4.16 -2.91
N PHE A 238 -0.83 -4.23 -3.13
CA PHE A 238 -1.76 -4.59 -2.06
C PHE A 238 -1.69 -6.09 -1.71
N LEU A 239 -1.56 -6.96 -2.71
CA LEU A 239 -1.34 -8.39 -2.51
C LEU A 239 -0.06 -8.65 -1.72
N ASP A 240 1.03 -7.94 -2.03
CA ASP A 240 2.30 -8.08 -1.32
C ASP A 240 2.18 -7.62 0.13
N LEU A 241 1.44 -6.54 0.39
CA LEU A 241 1.12 -6.12 1.75
C LEU A 241 0.32 -7.19 2.51
N LEU A 242 -0.71 -7.78 1.89
CA LEU A 242 -1.49 -8.84 2.53
C LEU A 242 -0.65 -10.11 2.79
N LYS A 243 0.29 -10.45 1.90
CA LYS A 243 1.25 -11.53 2.13
C LYS A 243 2.16 -11.22 3.31
N GLU A 244 2.73 -10.01 3.37
CA GLU A 244 3.58 -9.56 4.48
C GLU A 244 2.85 -9.67 5.83
N LYS A 245 1.55 -9.34 5.86
CA LYS A 245 0.72 -9.42 7.06
C LYS A 245 0.06 -10.80 7.28
N GLN A 246 0.43 -11.81 6.49
CA GLN A 246 -0.09 -13.18 6.57
C GLN A 246 -1.62 -13.28 6.38
N CYS A 247 -2.19 -12.40 5.54
CA CYS A 247 -3.63 -12.33 5.24
C CYS A 247 -4.02 -13.15 3.99
N THR A 248 -3.28 -14.19 3.66
CA THR A 248 -3.44 -14.93 2.40
C THR A 248 -4.65 -15.85 2.36
N GLU A 249 -5.28 -16.12 3.52
CA GLU A 249 -6.47 -16.96 3.59
C GLU A 249 -7.79 -16.19 3.44
N SER A 250 -7.74 -14.84 3.44
CA SER A 250 -8.93 -14.01 3.39
C SER A 250 -9.64 -14.06 2.03
N ASP A 251 -10.93 -13.76 2.02
CA ASP A 251 -11.70 -13.68 0.78
C ASP A 251 -11.31 -12.46 -0.05
N GLU A 252 -10.87 -11.41 0.62
CA GLU A 252 -10.35 -10.19 0.01
C GLU A 252 -9.04 -10.46 -0.75
N TYR A 253 -8.16 -11.30 -0.22
CA TYR A 253 -6.97 -11.73 -0.93
C TYR A 253 -7.34 -12.51 -2.21
N ALA A 254 -8.35 -13.38 -2.13
CA ALA A 254 -8.88 -14.09 -3.29
C ALA A 254 -9.41 -13.13 -4.36
N MET A 255 -10.18 -12.12 -3.95
CA MET A 255 -10.74 -11.11 -4.85
C MET A 255 -9.66 -10.30 -5.57
N LEU A 256 -8.56 -9.96 -4.88
CA LEU A 256 -7.42 -9.27 -5.50
C LEU A 256 -6.70 -10.16 -6.52
N ILE A 257 -6.52 -11.46 -6.23
CA ILE A 257 -5.94 -12.42 -7.18
C ILE A 257 -6.82 -12.55 -8.42
N ASP A 258 -8.14 -12.69 -8.27
CA ASP A 258 -9.05 -12.74 -9.40
C ASP A 258 -9.01 -11.42 -10.21
N THR A 259 -8.81 -10.29 -9.53
CA THR A 259 -8.61 -9.00 -10.20
C THR A 259 -7.31 -8.98 -11.02
N ILE A 260 -6.19 -9.49 -10.48
CA ILE A 260 -4.92 -9.58 -11.24
C ILE A 260 -5.09 -10.47 -12.46
N ILE A 261 -5.73 -11.63 -12.34
CA ILE A 261 -5.96 -12.55 -13.46
C ILE A 261 -6.81 -11.88 -14.55
N SER A 262 -7.81 -11.09 -14.17
CA SER A 262 -8.65 -10.33 -15.13
C SER A 262 -7.87 -9.24 -15.88
N ILE A 263 -6.84 -8.69 -15.26
CA ILE A 263 -5.97 -7.66 -15.85
C ILE A 263 -4.88 -8.30 -16.71
N ASP A 264 -4.25 -9.32 -16.16
CA ASP A 264 -3.08 -9.97 -16.76
C ASP A 264 -3.11 -11.46 -16.40
N ASN A 265 -3.58 -12.24 -17.36
CA ASN A 265 -3.65 -13.70 -17.23
C ASN A 265 -2.23 -14.30 -17.39
N SER A 266 -1.29 -13.90 -16.53
CA SER A 266 0.07 -14.43 -16.50
C SER A 266 0.16 -15.73 -15.71
N VAL A 267 1.17 -16.54 -15.99
CA VAL A 267 1.45 -17.78 -15.24
C VAL A 267 1.56 -17.49 -13.74
N ASP A 268 2.24 -16.41 -13.35
CA ASP A 268 2.43 -16.02 -11.94
C ASP A 268 1.10 -15.73 -11.23
N ALA A 269 0.16 -15.04 -11.90
CA ALA A 269 -1.15 -14.77 -11.37
C ALA A 269 -1.97 -16.05 -11.18
N VAL A 270 -1.90 -16.97 -12.14
CA VAL A 270 -2.57 -18.28 -12.07
C VAL A 270 -1.95 -19.14 -10.96
N LEU A 271 -0.63 -19.15 -10.80
CA LEU A 271 0.06 -19.84 -9.71
C LEU A 271 -0.35 -19.28 -8.34
N ALA A 272 -0.43 -17.95 -8.18
CA ALA A 272 -0.91 -17.34 -6.96
C ALA A 272 -2.34 -17.79 -6.59
N LYS A 273 -3.21 -18.02 -7.58
CA LYS A 273 -4.55 -18.59 -7.37
C LYS A 273 -4.49 -20.06 -6.92
N ALA A 274 -3.61 -20.85 -7.54
CA ALA A 274 -3.44 -22.26 -7.17
C ALA A 274 -2.94 -22.38 -5.72
N ASP A 275 -1.96 -21.56 -5.32
CA ASP A 275 -1.42 -21.52 -3.97
C ASP A 275 -2.50 -21.09 -2.95
N LEU A 276 -3.30 -20.07 -3.26
CA LEU A 276 -4.44 -19.67 -2.43
C LEU A 276 -5.42 -20.83 -2.21
N LEU A 277 -5.77 -21.55 -3.28
CA LEU A 277 -6.68 -22.71 -3.17
C LEU A 277 -6.07 -23.84 -2.33
N LYS A 278 -4.74 -24.05 -2.44
CA LYS A 278 -3.98 -25.01 -1.62
C LYS A 278 -4.07 -24.63 -0.12
N VAL A 279 -3.83 -23.34 0.20
CA VAL A 279 -3.95 -22.80 1.56
C VAL A 279 -5.38 -22.96 2.10
N LYS A 280 -6.39 -22.65 1.29
CA LYS A 280 -7.82 -22.87 1.61
C LYS A 280 -8.23 -24.36 1.64
N LYS A 281 -7.29 -25.30 1.50
CA LYS A 281 -7.51 -26.76 1.45
C LYS A 281 -8.46 -27.23 0.34
N LYS A 282 -8.68 -26.39 -0.70
CA LYS A 282 -9.43 -26.73 -1.90
C LYS A 282 -8.53 -27.46 -2.91
N TYR A 283 -8.01 -28.61 -2.50
CA TYR A 283 -6.91 -29.30 -3.20
C TYR A 283 -7.24 -29.70 -4.63
N ARG A 284 -8.46 -30.13 -4.94
CA ARG A 284 -8.86 -30.50 -6.30
C ARG A 284 -8.89 -29.30 -7.22
N ASP A 285 -9.41 -28.17 -6.71
CA ASP A 285 -9.45 -26.91 -7.47
C ASP A 285 -8.02 -26.38 -7.68
N ALA A 286 -7.17 -26.43 -6.63
CA ALA A 286 -5.75 -26.06 -6.73
C ALA A 286 -5.03 -26.85 -7.84
N MET A 287 -5.21 -28.19 -7.89
CA MET A 287 -4.63 -29.03 -8.94
C MET A 287 -5.12 -28.64 -10.34
N SER A 288 -6.41 -28.29 -10.48
CA SER A 288 -6.96 -27.84 -11.76
C SER A 288 -6.26 -26.57 -12.23
N VAL A 289 -6.08 -25.59 -11.32
CA VAL A 289 -5.41 -24.33 -11.63
C VAL A 289 -3.90 -24.53 -11.90
N PHE A 290 -3.22 -25.41 -11.14
CA PHE A 290 -1.82 -25.78 -11.44
C PHE A 290 -1.67 -26.41 -12.83
N ARG A 291 -2.62 -27.26 -13.26
CA ARG A 291 -2.61 -27.80 -14.63
C ARG A 291 -2.79 -26.72 -15.68
N THR A 292 -3.65 -25.71 -15.43
CA THR A 292 -3.77 -24.54 -16.31
C THR A 292 -2.43 -23.79 -16.39
N ALA A 293 -1.78 -23.52 -15.24
CA ALA A 293 -0.47 -22.87 -15.23
C ALA A 293 0.58 -23.67 -16.02
N LEU A 294 0.54 -25.01 -15.93
CA LEU A 294 1.45 -25.89 -16.66
C LEU A 294 1.33 -25.74 -18.19
N THR A 295 0.14 -25.47 -18.71
CA THR A 295 -0.07 -25.23 -20.14
C THR A 295 0.33 -23.81 -20.60
N MET A 296 0.57 -22.90 -19.66
CA MET A 296 0.87 -21.48 -19.95
C MET A 296 2.38 -21.19 -19.97
N THR A 297 3.23 -22.15 -19.64
CA THR A 297 4.68 -21.96 -19.59
C THR A 297 5.43 -22.96 -20.43
N GLU A 298 6.50 -22.51 -21.09
CA GLU A 298 7.47 -23.38 -21.76
C GLU A 298 8.76 -23.58 -20.95
N ASN A 299 8.88 -22.94 -19.80
CA ASN A 299 10.04 -23.06 -18.93
C ASN A 299 10.02 -24.42 -18.21
N ASP A 300 10.93 -25.30 -18.54
CA ASP A 300 10.99 -26.66 -17.98
C ASP A 300 11.24 -26.70 -16.46
N THR A 301 12.00 -25.76 -15.93
CA THR A 301 12.21 -25.66 -14.48
C THR A 301 10.89 -25.33 -13.79
N LEU A 302 10.17 -24.33 -14.29
CA LEU A 302 8.85 -23.95 -13.76
C LEU A 302 7.83 -25.07 -13.93
N LYS A 303 7.81 -25.77 -15.07
CA LYS A 303 6.98 -26.98 -15.27
C LYS A 303 7.25 -28.01 -14.18
N GLY A 304 8.52 -28.28 -13.90
CA GLY A 304 8.96 -29.20 -12.84
C GLY A 304 8.45 -28.79 -11.46
N ASP A 305 8.54 -27.51 -11.12
CA ASP A 305 8.06 -26.96 -9.83
C ASP A 305 6.53 -27.05 -9.70
N ILE A 306 5.80 -26.72 -10.76
CA ILE A 306 4.33 -26.87 -10.81
C ILE A 306 3.94 -28.33 -10.63
N MET A 307 4.61 -29.26 -11.32
CA MET A 307 4.34 -30.68 -11.20
C MET A 307 4.64 -31.22 -9.80
N LEU A 308 5.68 -30.70 -9.12
CA LEU A 308 5.93 -31.04 -7.71
C LEU A 308 4.78 -30.61 -6.78
N ASN A 309 4.18 -29.43 -7.00
CA ASN A 309 3.01 -29.01 -6.23
C ASN A 309 1.80 -29.94 -6.47
N ILE A 310 1.56 -30.34 -7.72
CA ILE A 310 0.51 -31.32 -8.04
C ILE A 310 0.80 -32.66 -7.35
N LEU A 311 2.05 -33.15 -7.43
CA LEU A 311 2.51 -34.39 -6.80
C LEU A 311 2.32 -34.35 -5.28
N GLU A 312 2.69 -33.27 -4.63
CA GLU A 312 2.51 -33.07 -3.20
C GLU A 312 1.03 -33.17 -2.80
N ILE A 313 0.16 -32.48 -3.53
CA ILE A 313 -1.29 -32.51 -3.28
C ILE A 313 -1.83 -33.94 -3.47
N GLN A 314 -1.47 -34.64 -4.53
CA GLN A 314 -1.91 -35.99 -4.79
C GLN A 314 -1.47 -36.97 -3.70
N TYR A 315 -0.20 -36.87 -3.28
CA TYR A 315 0.39 -37.78 -2.32
C TYR A 315 -0.07 -37.48 -0.87
N THR A 316 0.06 -36.22 -0.44
CA THR A 316 -0.09 -35.84 0.98
C THR A 316 -1.53 -35.52 1.35
N ASN A 317 -2.26 -34.83 0.47
CA ASN A 317 -3.58 -34.30 0.81
C ASN A 317 -4.73 -35.18 0.31
N LEU A 318 -4.58 -35.81 -0.85
CA LEU A 318 -5.64 -36.60 -1.46
C LEU A 318 -5.42 -38.13 -1.35
N ASN A 319 -4.24 -38.56 -0.88
CA ASN A 319 -3.84 -39.98 -0.82
C ASN A 319 -4.02 -40.73 -2.15
N SER A 320 -3.92 -39.98 -3.26
CA SER A 320 -4.09 -40.51 -4.62
C SER A 320 -2.77 -41.10 -5.14
N TYR A 321 -2.26 -42.14 -4.47
CA TYR A 321 -0.91 -42.65 -4.66
C TYR A 321 -0.61 -43.13 -6.08
N LYS A 322 -1.59 -43.70 -6.80
CA LYS A 322 -1.39 -44.11 -8.18
C LYS A 322 -1.20 -42.92 -9.14
N SER A 323 -2.02 -41.86 -8.93
CA SER A 323 -1.87 -40.64 -9.70
C SER A 323 -0.57 -39.90 -9.34
N ALA A 324 -0.21 -39.87 -8.04
CA ALA A 324 1.06 -39.29 -7.59
C ALA A 324 2.27 -40.01 -8.22
N TYR A 325 2.24 -41.34 -8.26
CA TYR A 325 3.29 -42.13 -8.95
C TYR A 325 3.44 -41.73 -10.40
N ASN A 326 2.34 -41.66 -11.15
CA ASN A 326 2.39 -41.28 -12.57
C ASN A 326 2.92 -39.85 -12.77
N THR A 327 2.49 -38.93 -11.91
CA THR A 327 3.00 -37.53 -11.93
C THR A 327 4.50 -37.51 -11.62
N ALA A 328 4.95 -38.24 -10.63
CA ALA A 328 6.35 -38.33 -10.25
C ALA A 328 7.26 -38.83 -11.36
N LEU A 329 6.84 -39.87 -12.12
CA LEU A 329 7.60 -40.39 -13.21
C LEU A 329 7.74 -39.41 -14.40
N ALA A 330 6.79 -38.52 -14.58
CA ALA A 330 6.82 -37.48 -15.59
C ALA A 330 7.74 -36.30 -15.27
N ILE A 331 8.17 -36.15 -14.02
CA ILE A 331 9.06 -35.06 -13.59
C ILE A 331 10.50 -35.39 -13.98
N SER A 332 11.18 -34.44 -14.63
CA SER A 332 12.58 -34.50 -15.05
C SER A 332 13.41 -33.35 -14.43
N GLY A 333 14.69 -33.27 -14.81
CA GLY A 333 15.59 -32.20 -14.38
C GLY A 333 15.93 -32.22 -12.88
N SER A 334 16.13 -31.06 -12.28
CA SER A 334 16.56 -30.91 -10.90
C SER A 334 15.58 -31.52 -9.88
N ASN A 335 14.32 -31.62 -10.23
CA ASN A 335 13.26 -32.15 -9.36
C ASN A 335 13.11 -33.68 -9.42
N ARG A 336 13.86 -34.36 -10.31
CA ARG A 336 13.73 -35.79 -10.57
C ARG A 336 13.96 -36.65 -9.34
N SER A 337 15.03 -36.38 -8.59
CA SER A 337 15.37 -37.14 -7.38
C SER A 337 14.22 -37.10 -6.35
N LYS A 338 13.73 -35.90 -6.04
CA LYS A 338 12.61 -35.70 -5.13
C LYS A 338 11.32 -36.40 -5.60
N ALA A 339 11.06 -36.34 -6.89
CA ALA A 339 9.90 -37.01 -7.49
C ALA A 339 10.01 -38.54 -7.38
N LEU A 340 11.18 -39.13 -7.68
CA LEU A 340 11.40 -40.55 -7.55
C LEU A 340 11.29 -41.07 -6.12
N MET A 341 11.72 -40.28 -5.13
CA MET A 341 11.49 -40.59 -3.73
C MET A 341 10.01 -40.71 -3.41
N VAL A 342 9.18 -39.78 -3.91
CA VAL A 342 7.72 -39.84 -3.73
C VAL A 342 7.12 -41.04 -4.49
N ALA A 343 7.58 -41.33 -5.71
CA ALA A 343 7.15 -42.50 -6.48
C ALA A 343 7.44 -43.80 -5.71
N SER A 344 8.64 -43.92 -5.13
CA SER A 344 9.03 -45.04 -4.28
C SER A 344 8.05 -45.23 -3.10
N ASN A 345 7.73 -44.14 -2.40
CA ASN A 345 6.76 -44.17 -1.32
C ASN A 345 5.35 -44.56 -1.79
N CYS A 346 4.92 -44.13 -2.98
CA CYS A 346 3.64 -44.51 -3.56
C CYS A 346 3.54 -46.02 -3.83
N VAL A 347 4.61 -46.60 -4.39
CA VAL A 347 4.71 -48.07 -4.65
C VAL A 347 4.59 -48.83 -3.32
N ALA A 348 5.34 -48.42 -2.31
CA ALA A 348 5.29 -49.05 -0.97
C ALA A 348 3.91 -48.93 -0.29
N LYS A 349 3.25 -47.78 -0.41
CA LYS A 349 1.89 -47.55 0.14
C LYS A 349 0.84 -48.46 -0.51
N LEU A 350 0.98 -48.73 -1.80
CA LEU A 350 0.05 -49.56 -2.55
C LEU A 350 0.46 -51.06 -2.61
N ALA A 351 1.61 -51.43 -2.05
CA ALA A 351 2.13 -52.79 -2.13
C ALA A 351 1.10 -53.83 -1.69
N ASN A 352 0.37 -53.62 -0.59
CA ASN A 352 -0.63 -54.55 -0.07
C ASN A 352 -1.88 -54.71 -0.95
N THR A 353 -2.11 -53.81 -1.91
CA THR A 353 -3.24 -53.83 -2.83
C THR A 353 -2.84 -54.21 -4.25
N CYS A 354 -1.53 -54.44 -4.47
CA CYS A 354 -0.96 -54.72 -5.77
C CYS A 354 -0.33 -56.11 -5.84
N GLY A 355 -1.07 -57.07 -6.31
CA GLY A 355 -0.66 -58.47 -6.42
C GLY A 355 -1.71 -59.45 -5.91
N SER A 356 -1.76 -60.65 -6.53
CA SER A 356 -2.73 -61.68 -6.21
C SER A 356 -2.41 -62.48 -4.94
N SER A 357 -1.12 -62.66 -4.68
CA SER A 357 -0.58 -63.38 -3.54
C SER A 357 0.16 -62.47 -2.53
N THR A 358 0.45 -62.96 -1.37
CA THR A 358 1.32 -62.25 -0.40
C THR A 358 2.71 -62.07 -0.96
N PHE A 359 3.20 -63.03 -1.69
CA PHE A 359 4.50 -62.96 -2.37
C PHE A 359 4.51 -61.86 -3.42
N ASP A 360 3.51 -61.80 -4.35
CA ASP A 360 3.42 -60.72 -5.35
C ASP A 360 3.36 -59.33 -4.70
N ARG A 361 2.59 -59.22 -3.60
CA ARG A 361 2.51 -57.96 -2.86
C ARG A 361 3.87 -57.52 -2.31
N LYS A 362 4.60 -58.44 -1.71
CA LYS A 362 5.96 -58.16 -1.19
C LYS A 362 6.95 -57.83 -2.33
N CYS A 363 6.81 -58.41 -3.52
CA CYS A 363 7.67 -58.10 -4.66
C CYS A 363 7.60 -56.64 -5.08
N ASN A 364 6.53 -55.88 -4.75
CA ASN A 364 6.48 -54.43 -4.97
C ASN A 364 7.59 -53.64 -4.23
N TYR A 365 8.07 -54.17 -3.12
CA TYR A 365 9.13 -53.51 -2.35
C TYR A 365 10.49 -53.55 -3.07
N TYR A 366 10.76 -54.52 -3.97
CA TYR A 366 11.93 -54.46 -4.87
C TYR A 366 11.88 -53.23 -5.75
N TYR A 367 10.73 -52.95 -6.36
CA TYR A 367 10.55 -51.76 -7.19
C TYR A 367 10.62 -50.44 -6.37
N ALA A 368 9.99 -50.43 -5.19
CA ALA A 368 10.11 -49.29 -4.30
C ALA A 368 11.58 -49.00 -3.93
N ALA A 369 12.35 -50.05 -3.60
CA ALA A 369 13.77 -49.91 -3.27
C ALA A 369 14.60 -49.44 -4.48
N GLN A 370 14.30 -49.93 -5.70
CA GLN A 370 14.95 -49.47 -6.94
C GLN A 370 14.69 -47.97 -7.17
N LEU A 371 13.44 -47.50 -7.05
CA LEU A 371 13.11 -46.10 -7.22
C LEU A 371 13.78 -45.22 -6.15
N ALA A 372 13.86 -45.69 -4.87
CA ALA A 372 14.57 -45.00 -3.82
C ALA A 372 16.08 -44.93 -4.07
N THR A 373 16.68 -46.01 -4.62
CA THR A 373 18.09 -45.99 -5.02
C THR A 373 18.32 -44.98 -6.14
N ASN A 374 17.44 -44.94 -7.16
CA ASN A 374 17.52 -43.99 -8.27
C ASN A 374 17.28 -42.52 -7.80
N ALA A 375 16.60 -42.34 -6.69
CA ALA A 375 16.44 -41.04 -6.05
C ALA A 375 17.67 -40.60 -5.20
N GLY A 376 18.63 -41.51 -5.01
CA GLY A 376 19.77 -41.27 -4.10
C GLY A 376 19.44 -41.51 -2.61
N GLU A 377 18.27 -42.07 -2.31
CA GLU A 377 17.74 -42.30 -0.95
C GLU A 377 18.13 -43.70 -0.43
N GLY A 378 19.42 -43.91 -0.16
CA GLY A 378 19.97 -45.22 0.22
C GLY A 378 19.33 -45.81 1.49
N ALA A 379 19.06 -45.02 2.52
CA ALA A 379 18.41 -45.47 3.74
C ALA A 379 16.97 -45.94 3.49
N LEU A 380 16.22 -45.21 2.64
CA LEU A 380 14.86 -45.59 2.24
C LEU A 380 14.87 -46.86 1.41
N ALA A 381 15.81 -47.01 0.48
CA ALA A 381 15.98 -48.20 -0.30
C ALA A 381 16.27 -49.43 0.57
N SER A 382 17.17 -49.30 1.57
CA SER A 382 17.46 -50.38 2.53
C SER A 382 16.24 -50.78 3.34
N LYS A 383 15.46 -49.79 3.82
CA LYS A 383 14.18 -50.04 4.53
C LYS A 383 13.22 -50.87 3.67
N TYR A 384 13.06 -50.55 2.38
CA TYR A 384 12.16 -51.30 1.53
C TYR A 384 12.68 -52.71 1.21
N ARG A 385 13.99 -52.88 1.05
CA ARG A 385 14.58 -54.24 0.88
C ARG A 385 14.25 -55.18 2.04
N GLN A 386 14.18 -54.64 3.26
CA GLN A 386 13.77 -55.47 4.45
C GLN A 386 12.32 -55.95 4.37
N SER A 387 11.48 -55.33 3.54
CA SER A 387 10.09 -55.71 3.32
C SER A 387 9.87 -56.62 2.13
N CYS A 388 10.93 -56.92 1.37
CA CYS A 388 10.90 -57.87 0.25
C CYS A 388 10.63 -59.29 0.72
N PRO A 389 10.23 -60.22 -0.15
CA PRO A 389 10.15 -61.68 0.17
C PRO A 389 11.49 -62.18 0.73
N ASN A 390 11.42 -62.98 1.79
CA ASN A 390 12.57 -63.68 2.32
C ASN A 390 12.88 -64.96 1.52
N SER A 391 14.02 -65.62 1.82
CA SER A 391 14.46 -66.83 1.07
C SER A 391 13.42 -67.95 1.08
N ASP A 392 12.73 -68.18 2.20
CA ASP A 392 11.70 -69.21 2.33
C ASP A 392 10.48 -68.90 1.48
N GLU A 393 10.07 -67.64 1.45
CA GLU A 393 8.95 -67.19 0.59
C GLU A 393 9.31 -67.29 -0.91
N ILE A 394 10.56 -66.96 -1.27
CA ILE A 394 11.04 -67.11 -2.66
C ILE A 394 11.02 -68.59 -3.07
N PHE A 395 11.56 -69.47 -2.22
CA PHE A 395 11.60 -70.92 -2.45
C PHE A 395 10.18 -71.52 -2.59
N SER A 396 9.27 -71.15 -1.69
CA SER A 396 7.88 -71.62 -1.68
C SER A 396 7.07 -71.12 -2.90
N ASN A 397 7.58 -70.14 -3.64
CA ASN A 397 6.98 -69.66 -4.87
C ASN A 397 7.79 -70.04 -6.16
N ASN A 398 8.44 -71.21 -6.12
CA ASN A 398 9.22 -71.78 -7.24
C ASN A 398 10.46 -70.93 -7.63
N SER A 399 11.02 -70.17 -6.71
CA SER A 399 12.26 -69.36 -6.90
C SER A 399 12.29 -68.60 -8.23
N PRO A 400 11.30 -67.76 -8.52
CA PRO A 400 11.31 -67.03 -9.79
C PRO A 400 12.49 -66.04 -9.83
N ALA A 401 13.22 -66.00 -10.95
CA ALA A 401 14.28 -64.99 -11.13
C ALA A 401 13.73 -63.57 -11.29
N GLN A 402 12.52 -63.45 -11.81
CA GLN A 402 11.85 -62.17 -12.09
C GLN A 402 10.36 -62.27 -11.82
N VAL A 403 9.75 -61.14 -11.42
CA VAL A 403 8.29 -61.00 -11.23
C VAL A 403 7.79 -59.74 -11.93
N THR A 404 6.71 -59.88 -12.71
CA THR A 404 6.03 -58.74 -13.32
C THR A 404 4.98 -58.15 -12.38
N LEU A 405 5.18 -56.91 -12.02
CA LEU A 405 4.27 -56.13 -11.16
C LEU A 405 3.18 -55.47 -12.00
N SER A 406 2.02 -56.13 -12.11
CA SER A 406 0.91 -55.72 -12.99
C SER A 406 0.42 -54.30 -12.75
N CYS A 407 0.39 -53.87 -11.46
CA CYS A 407 -0.04 -52.51 -11.11
C CYS A 407 0.88 -51.40 -11.68
N TRP A 408 2.15 -51.73 -11.95
CA TRP A 408 3.16 -50.75 -12.39
C TRP A 408 3.62 -50.99 -13.82
N GLY A 409 3.31 -52.14 -14.38
CA GLY A 409 3.77 -52.52 -15.73
C GLY A 409 5.29 -52.68 -15.79
N VAL A 410 5.93 -53.09 -14.71
CA VAL A 410 7.39 -53.28 -14.61
C VAL A 410 7.73 -54.69 -14.17
N THR A 411 8.88 -55.19 -14.59
CA THR A 411 9.45 -56.45 -14.15
C THR A 411 10.63 -56.17 -13.22
N VAL A 412 10.67 -56.87 -12.08
CA VAL A 412 11.74 -56.72 -11.08
C VAL A 412 12.47 -58.04 -10.89
N ASP A 413 13.75 -57.98 -10.63
CA ASP A 413 14.56 -59.13 -10.23
C ASP A 413 14.25 -59.50 -8.78
N VAL A 414 14.10 -60.83 -8.55
CA VAL A 414 13.90 -61.39 -7.21
C VAL A 414 15.29 -61.87 -6.72
N LYS A 415 15.75 -61.28 -5.62
CA LYS A 415 17.11 -61.53 -5.07
C LYS A 415 17.04 -61.86 -3.58
#